data_76ea9d90695e85a7a90aec2fdb996ac7
#
_entry.id   76ea9d90695e85a7a90aec2fdb996ac7
#
_cell.length_a   1.000
_cell.length_b   1.000
_cell.length_c   1.000
_cell.angle_alpha   90.00
_cell.angle_beta   90.00
_cell.angle_gamma   90.00
#
_symmetry.space_group_name_H-M   'P 1'
#
loop_
_entity.id
_entity.type
_entity.pdbx_description
1 polymer ?
#
loop_
_entity_poly.entity_id
_entity_poly.type
_entity_poly.pdbx_seq_one_letter_code
_entity_poly.pdbx_strand_id
1 'polypeptide(L)'
;MLLHGIFPPITTPFYPDAKIYFRKLAQNVEQYSRGPLAGIVVQGSTGEAILLSDEERREVLKCARDAASNEKVLIAGTGIESAIETLRLTEYAYDIGYDIAMVRTPHYYKGQMANPANMLAFYRFVADRSPLPVVIYNFPQATGYDIPAEVVMELAEHPNVVGIKESSGSVEKVQKMVEGTRHIKRKATVTETFVAVTGRMMKTAISSAADADGGALVPVGALTGTPSVPTPSSVGVKVTGGLKTREKEVGFQVLVGAAHKLEPSLAVGAVGAILALADCAPTACYEIYAAWRDGDVALAREKQERVAKAAARIVGELSIPGVKYAMDYNGFYGGPPRLPLLPLTADKKIEVEQLLANIRL
;
A
#
# COMPACT_ATOMS: atom_id res chain seq x y z
N MET A 1 -8.11 9.60 4.15
CA MET A 1 -7.73 8.17 4.05
C MET A 1 -6.64 7.86 5.07
N LEU A 2 -6.72 6.74 5.80
CA LEU A 2 -5.69 6.28 6.73
C LEU A 2 -4.80 5.24 6.05
N LEU A 3 -3.47 5.41 6.14
CA LEU A 3 -2.45 4.53 5.55
C LEU A 3 -1.53 3.89 6.61
N HIS A 4 -2.06 3.67 7.80
CA HIS A 4 -1.32 3.04 8.88
C HIS A 4 -1.22 1.52 8.67
N GLY A 5 -0.06 0.93 8.92
CA GLY A 5 0.15 -0.52 8.83
C GLY A 5 1.10 -0.96 7.71
N ILE A 6 1.07 -2.24 7.39
CA ILE A 6 1.94 -2.86 6.40
C ILE A 6 1.15 -3.21 5.14
N PHE A 7 1.76 -2.92 3.97
CA PHE A 7 1.21 -3.17 2.64
C PHE A 7 2.24 -3.92 1.79
N PRO A 8 1.98 -5.15 1.33
CA PRO A 8 2.81 -5.84 0.35
C PRO A 8 2.60 -5.21 -1.04
N PRO A 9 3.67 -4.85 -1.78
CA PRO A 9 3.58 -4.45 -3.19
C PRO A 9 3.64 -5.67 -4.10
N ILE A 10 2.57 -6.45 -4.12
CA ILE A 10 2.50 -7.82 -4.64
C ILE A 10 3.17 -8.03 -6.00
N THR A 11 3.80 -9.21 -6.14
CA THR A 11 4.39 -9.65 -7.40
C THR A 11 3.32 -9.99 -8.43
N THR A 12 3.66 -9.94 -9.72
CA THR A 12 2.86 -10.50 -10.80
C THR A 12 3.36 -11.91 -11.11
N PRO A 13 2.59 -12.97 -10.84
CA PRO A 13 2.93 -14.33 -11.21
C PRO A 13 2.94 -14.53 -12.72
N PHE A 14 3.98 -15.22 -13.23
CA PHE A 14 4.05 -15.61 -14.64
C PHE A 14 4.17 -17.12 -14.78
N TYR A 15 3.70 -17.63 -15.94
CA TYR A 15 4.05 -18.94 -16.42
C TYR A 15 5.48 -18.95 -17.01
N PRO A 16 6.10 -20.11 -17.26
CA PRO A 16 7.41 -20.17 -17.93
C PRO A 16 7.45 -19.55 -19.33
N ASP A 17 6.31 -19.46 -20.02
CA ASP A 17 6.15 -18.79 -21.32
C ASP A 17 5.93 -17.28 -21.20
N ALA A 18 6.12 -16.72 -20.02
CA ALA A 18 5.95 -15.31 -19.65
C ALA A 18 4.52 -14.76 -19.70
N LYS A 19 3.49 -15.60 -19.91
CA LYS A 19 2.09 -15.16 -19.73
C LYS A 19 1.77 -14.98 -18.26
N ILE A 20 0.83 -14.06 -17.93
CA ILE A 20 0.40 -13.83 -16.57
C ILE A 20 -0.40 -15.02 -16.05
N TYR A 21 -0.07 -15.47 -14.83
CA TYR A 21 -0.77 -16.57 -14.16
C TYR A 21 -1.85 -16.01 -13.20
N PHE A 22 -2.94 -15.53 -13.75
CA PHE A 22 -4.02 -14.87 -13.01
C PHE A 22 -4.56 -15.70 -11.83
N ARG A 23 -4.70 -17.02 -11.99
CA ARG A 23 -5.16 -17.87 -10.87
C ARG A 23 -4.22 -17.81 -9.66
N LYS A 24 -2.92 -17.74 -9.88
CA LYS A 24 -1.93 -17.60 -8.80
C LYS A 24 -1.87 -16.19 -8.24
N LEU A 25 -2.10 -15.17 -9.08
CA LEU A 25 -2.27 -13.80 -8.61
C LEU A 25 -3.46 -13.71 -7.65
N ALA A 26 -4.63 -14.20 -8.04
CA ALA A 26 -5.82 -14.22 -7.21
C ALA A 26 -5.58 -14.99 -5.88
N GLN A 27 -4.96 -16.17 -5.93
CA GLN A 27 -4.63 -16.96 -4.76
C GLN A 27 -3.72 -16.22 -3.76
N ASN A 28 -2.68 -15.55 -4.25
CA ASN A 28 -1.80 -14.73 -3.41
C ASN A 28 -2.57 -13.57 -2.77
N VAL A 29 -3.41 -12.85 -3.54
CA VAL A 29 -4.23 -11.75 -3.04
C VAL A 29 -5.20 -12.20 -1.94
N GLU A 30 -5.87 -13.33 -2.14
CA GLU A 30 -6.74 -13.93 -1.11
C GLU A 30 -5.95 -14.28 0.18
N GLN A 31 -4.74 -14.82 0.04
CA GLN A 31 -3.89 -15.15 1.17
C GLN A 31 -3.46 -13.90 1.94
N TYR A 32 -3.02 -12.84 1.27
CA TYR A 32 -2.72 -11.55 1.91
C TYR A 32 -3.95 -10.92 2.58
N SER A 33 -5.12 -11.11 1.98
CA SER A 33 -6.38 -10.58 2.53
C SER A 33 -6.77 -11.19 3.87
N ARG A 34 -6.38 -12.45 4.13
CA ARG A 34 -6.64 -13.15 5.41
C ARG A 34 -5.69 -12.73 6.53
N GLY A 35 -4.53 -12.15 6.19
CA GLY A 35 -3.52 -11.77 7.15
C GLY A 35 -3.76 -10.40 7.81
N PRO A 36 -2.89 -9.99 8.75
CA PRO A 36 -3.03 -8.75 9.52
C PRO A 36 -2.61 -7.49 8.73
N LEU A 37 -2.41 -7.60 7.43
CA LEU A 37 -1.98 -6.51 6.56
C LEU A 37 -3.08 -5.45 6.42
N ALA A 38 -2.71 -4.18 6.34
CA ALA A 38 -3.66 -3.07 6.22
C ALA A 38 -4.28 -2.96 4.82
N GLY A 39 -3.56 -3.43 3.81
CA GLY A 39 -4.01 -3.40 2.43
C GLY A 39 -2.99 -4.03 1.49
N ILE A 40 -3.18 -3.83 0.19
CA ILE A 40 -2.37 -4.44 -0.87
C ILE A 40 -2.04 -3.36 -1.90
N VAL A 41 -0.79 -3.35 -2.37
CA VAL A 41 -0.36 -2.50 -3.49
C VAL A 41 -0.19 -3.37 -4.73
N VAL A 42 -0.87 -3.03 -5.80
CA VAL A 42 -0.82 -3.74 -7.08
C VAL A 42 -0.05 -2.90 -8.10
N GLN A 43 0.81 -3.52 -8.90
CA GLN A 43 1.63 -2.83 -9.91
C GLN A 43 2.66 -1.83 -9.34
N GLY A 44 3.26 -2.16 -8.19
CA GLY A 44 4.53 -1.58 -7.78
C GLY A 44 5.69 -2.11 -8.63
N SER A 45 6.92 -1.68 -8.33
CA SER A 45 8.14 -2.20 -8.98
C SER A 45 8.30 -3.71 -8.75
N THR A 46 7.95 -4.21 -7.56
CA THR A 46 7.95 -5.65 -7.25
C THR A 46 6.97 -6.44 -8.13
N GLY A 47 5.88 -5.81 -8.54
CA GLY A 47 4.90 -6.37 -9.48
C GLY A 47 5.34 -6.35 -10.94
N GLU A 48 6.59 -5.99 -11.23
CA GLU A 48 7.15 -5.92 -12.59
C GLU A 48 6.33 -5.03 -13.54
N ALA A 49 5.67 -3.99 -12.99
CA ALA A 49 4.69 -3.17 -13.71
C ALA A 49 5.23 -2.53 -15.00
N ILE A 50 6.54 -2.23 -15.07
CA ILE A 50 7.16 -1.67 -16.28
C ILE A 50 7.31 -2.68 -17.42
N LEU A 51 7.15 -3.96 -17.13
CA LEU A 51 7.25 -5.08 -18.10
C LEU A 51 5.87 -5.55 -18.58
N LEU A 52 4.79 -4.91 -18.13
CA LEU A 52 3.42 -5.23 -18.53
C LEU A 52 2.95 -4.31 -19.66
N SER A 53 2.20 -4.88 -20.62
CA SER A 53 1.45 -4.08 -21.59
C SER A 53 0.31 -3.31 -20.91
N ASP A 54 -0.31 -2.37 -21.62
CA ASP A 54 -1.42 -1.59 -21.07
C ASP A 54 -2.66 -2.47 -20.78
N GLU A 55 -2.92 -3.47 -21.65
CA GLU A 55 -3.96 -4.47 -21.42
C GLU A 55 -3.64 -5.31 -20.18
N GLU A 56 -2.43 -5.86 -20.08
CA GLU A 56 -1.99 -6.65 -18.94
C GLU A 56 -2.08 -5.87 -17.62
N ARG A 57 -1.75 -4.57 -17.64
CA ARG A 57 -1.92 -3.71 -16.45
C ARG A 57 -3.36 -3.65 -15.98
N ARG A 58 -4.30 -3.47 -16.91
CA ARG A 58 -5.75 -3.43 -16.60
C ARG A 58 -6.24 -4.77 -16.06
N GLU A 59 -5.85 -5.86 -16.70
CA GLU A 59 -6.23 -7.22 -16.28
C GLU A 59 -5.67 -7.59 -14.91
N VAL A 60 -4.40 -7.23 -14.59
CA VAL A 60 -3.79 -7.45 -13.28
C VAL A 60 -4.50 -6.65 -12.21
N LEU A 61 -4.81 -5.36 -12.44
CA LEU A 61 -5.59 -4.55 -11.49
C LEU A 61 -6.96 -5.17 -11.25
N LYS A 62 -7.66 -5.57 -12.31
CA LYS A 62 -8.99 -6.18 -12.19
C LYS A 62 -8.94 -7.51 -11.42
N CYS A 63 -8.03 -8.41 -11.77
CA CYS A 63 -7.89 -9.70 -11.09
C CYS A 63 -7.59 -9.53 -9.60
N ALA A 64 -6.65 -8.64 -9.25
CA ALA A 64 -6.31 -8.39 -7.85
C ALA A 64 -7.47 -7.73 -7.09
N ARG A 65 -8.22 -6.80 -7.73
CA ARG A 65 -9.40 -6.18 -7.14
C ARG A 65 -10.52 -7.19 -6.85
N ASP A 66 -10.76 -8.12 -7.78
CA ASP A 66 -11.83 -9.12 -7.64
C ASP A 66 -11.51 -10.14 -6.53
N ALA A 67 -10.21 -10.46 -6.32
CA ALA A 67 -9.75 -11.41 -5.31
C ALA A 67 -9.54 -10.80 -3.91
N ALA A 68 -9.41 -9.47 -3.82
CA ALA A 68 -9.13 -8.81 -2.55
C ALA A 68 -10.36 -8.71 -1.65
N SER A 69 -10.15 -8.94 -0.34
CA SER A 69 -11.19 -8.69 0.67
C SER A 69 -11.61 -7.22 0.66
N ASN A 70 -12.90 -7.00 0.89
CA ASN A 70 -13.46 -5.66 1.01
C ASN A 70 -12.94 -4.87 2.22
N GLU A 71 -12.31 -5.54 3.18
CA GLU A 71 -11.72 -4.91 4.38
C GLU A 71 -10.30 -4.37 4.16
N LYS A 72 -9.68 -4.66 3.02
CA LYS A 72 -8.31 -4.24 2.71
C LYS A 72 -8.27 -2.96 1.87
N VAL A 73 -7.40 -2.04 2.22
CA VAL A 73 -7.12 -0.87 1.37
C VAL A 73 -6.42 -1.32 0.10
N LEU A 74 -6.91 -0.88 -1.06
CA LEU A 74 -6.34 -1.22 -2.36
C LEU A 74 -5.63 -0.02 -2.97
N ILE A 75 -4.34 -0.17 -3.22
CA ILE A 75 -3.46 0.85 -3.80
C ILE A 75 -3.05 0.40 -5.20
N ALA A 76 -3.39 1.17 -6.22
CA ALA A 76 -2.96 0.92 -7.59
C ALA A 76 -1.66 1.67 -7.91
N GLY A 77 -0.63 0.98 -8.38
CA GLY A 77 0.55 1.60 -8.97
C GLY A 77 0.23 2.07 -10.39
N THR A 78 -0.06 3.34 -10.56
CA THR A 78 -0.50 3.90 -11.84
C THR A 78 0.55 4.77 -12.52
N GLY A 79 1.70 5.03 -11.86
CA GLY A 79 2.76 5.86 -12.41
C GLY A 79 3.38 5.28 -13.68
N ILE A 80 3.25 6.02 -14.79
CA ILE A 80 3.82 5.76 -16.11
C ILE A 80 4.66 6.97 -16.51
N GLU A 81 5.44 6.88 -17.57
CA GLU A 81 6.27 8.00 -18.05
C GLU A 81 5.43 9.23 -18.46
N SER A 82 4.27 9.01 -19.03
CA SER A 82 3.32 10.06 -19.43
C SER A 82 2.35 10.38 -18.30
N ALA A 83 2.20 11.66 -17.96
CA ALA A 83 1.18 12.12 -17.01
C ALA A 83 -0.25 11.79 -17.48
N ILE A 84 -0.50 11.85 -18.79
CA ILE A 84 -1.80 11.51 -19.38
C ILE A 84 -2.09 10.01 -19.23
N GLU A 85 -1.13 9.15 -19.53
CA GLU A 85 -1.32 7.69 -19.36
C GLU A 85 -1.41 7.30 -17.87
N THR A 86 -0.69 8.01 -16.99
CA THR A 86 -0.86 7.88 -15.53
C THR A 86 -2.30 8.16 -15.12
N LEU A 87 -2.91 9.22 -15.64
CA LEU A 87 -4.30 9.56 -15.35
C LEU A 87 -5.27 8.53 -15.93
N ARG A 88 -5.10 8.09 -17.17
CA ARG A 88 -5.96 7.06 -17.79
C ARG A 88 -5.96 5.75 -17.00
N LEU A 89 -4.79 5.31 -16.52
CA LEU A 89 -4.71 4.12 -15.67
C LEU A 89 -5.30 4.37 -14.28
N THR A 90 -5.16 5.60 -13.76
CA THR A 90 -5.76 5.99 -12.47
C THR A 90 -7.29 6.04 -12.55
N GLU A 91 -7.86 6.58 -13.63
CA GLU A 91 -9.30 6.57 -13.90
C GLU A 91 -9.83 5.14 -13.98
N TYR A 92 -9.16 4.27 -14.74
CA TYR A 92 -9.52 2.85 -14.77
C TYR A 92 -9.47 2.19 -13.38
N ALA A 93 -8.42 2.44 -12.60
CA ALA A 93 -8.32 1.92 -11.23
C ALA A 93 -9.45 2.43 -10.33
N TYR A 94 -9.84 3.70 -10.45
CA TYR A 94 -10.98 4.28 -9.75
C TYR A 94 -12.30 3.58 -10.13
N ASP A 95 -12.55 3.39 -11.42
CA ASP A 95 -13.78 2.80 -11.95
C ASP A 95 -13.97 1.35 -11.46
N ILE A 96 -12.89 0.57 -11.36
CA ILE A 96 -12.95 -0.79 -10.84
C ILE A 96 -12.86 -0.88 -9.31
N GLY A 97 -12.73 0.26 -8.61
CA GLY A 97 -12.85 0.35 -7.16
C GLY A 97 -11.56 0.22 -6.36
N TYR A 98 -10.45 0.76 -6.84
CA TYR A 98 -9.28 1.04 -6.01
C TYR A 98 -9.51 2.26 -5.12
N ASP A 99 -8.75 2.35 -4.04
CA ASP A 99 -8.91 3.40 -3.04
C ASP A 99 -7.85 4.52 -3.18
N ILE A 100 -6.68 4.22 -3.76
CA ILE A 100 -5.52 5.12 -3.84
C ILE A 100 -4.74 4.84 -5.12
N ALA A 101 -4.18 5.89 -5.71
CA ALA A 101 -3.17 5.83 -6.77
C ALA A 101 -1.76 6.05 -6.19
N MET A 102 -0.86 5.10 -6.36
CA MET A 102 0.56 5.27 -6.07
C MET A 102 1.29 5.61 -7.36
N VAL A 103 1.81 6.83 -7.43
CA VAL A 103 2.41 7.40 -8.64
C VAL A 103 3.93 7.44 -8.50
N ARG A 104 4.60 6.59 -9.29
CA ARG A 104 6.06 6.59 -9.42
C ARG A 104 6.50 7.77 -10.29
N THR A 105 7.63 8.39 -9.96
CA THR A 105 8.25 9.39 -10.83
C THR A 105 8.62 8.79 -12.20
N PRO A 106 8.37 9.53 -13.31
CA PRO A 106 8.94 9.18 -14.61
C PRO A 106 10.47 9.10 -14.54
N HIS A 107 11.08 8.13 -15.22
CA HIS A 107 12.49 7.84 -15.04
C HIS A 107 13.32 7.84 -16.35
N TYR A 108 12.68 7.88 -17.50
CA TYR A 108 13.41 7.86 -18.75
C TYR A 108 14.19 9.16 -18.98
N TYR A 109 13.54 10.32 -18.80
CA TYR A 109 14.16 11.64 -18.91
C TYR A 109 14.76 12.10 -17.58
N LYS A 110 15.70 11.33 -17.02
CA LYS A 110 16.26 11.55 -15.67
C LYS A 110 16.70 12.99 -15.41
N GLY A 111 17.47 13.59 -16.34
CA GLY A 111 18.00 14.93 -16.19
C GLY A 111 16.90 16.00 -16.07
N GLN A 112 15.80 15.81 -16.77
CA GLN A 112 14.65 16.73 -16.69
C GLN A 112 13.88 16.50 -15.38
N MET A 113 13.65 15.25 -15.01
CA MET A 113 12.90 14.91 -13.81
C MET A 113 13.67 15.19 -12.51
N ALA A 114 15.00 15.27 -12.56
CA ALA A 114 15.81 15.72 -11.42
C ALA A 114 15.63 17.23 -11.13
N ASN A 115 15.06 18.01 -12.07
CA ASN A 115 14.70 19.40 -11.82
C ASN A 115 13.43 19.48 -10.95
N PRO A 116 13.47 20.11 -9.76
CA PRO A 116 12.33 20.24 -8.86
C PRO A 116 11.08 20.84 -9.53
N ALA A 117 11.23 21.80 -10.43
CA ALA A 117 10.09 22.42 -11.12
C ALA A 117 9.33 21.41 -12.01
N ASN A 118 10.04 20.54 -12.73
CA ASN A 118 9.41 19.52 -13.57
C ASN A 118 8.71 18.47 -12.71
N MET A 119 9.31 18.09 -11.60
CA MET A 119 8.75 17.15 -10.63
C MET A 119 7.45 17.70 -9.99
N LEU A 120 7.49 18.94 -9.54
CA LEU A 120 6.32 19.65 -9.01
C LEU A 120 5.21 19.75 -10.06
N ALA A 121 5.55 20.15 -11.29
CA ALA A 121 4.58 20.25 -12.38
C ALA A 121 3.92 18.91 -12.70
N PHE A 122 4.69 17.81 -12.76
CA PHE A 122 4.18 16.47 -13.02
C PHE A 122 3.20 16.02 -11.93
N TYR A 123 3.61 16.08 -10.66
CA TYR A 123 2.76 15.61 -9.57
C TYR A 123 1.53 16.48 -9.34
N ARG A 124 1.64 17.80 -9.49
CA ARG A 124 0.49 18.72 -9.42
C ARG A 124 -0.51 18.42 -10.53
N PHE A 125 -0.03 18.28 -11.77
CA PHE A 125 -0.88 17.94 -12.90
C PHE A 125 -1.67 16.65 -12.67
N VAL A 126 -1.01 15.59 -12.13
CA VAL A 126 -1.67 14.33 -11.80
C VAL A 126 -2.63 14.49 -10.63
N ALA A 127 -2.21 15.15 -9.56
CA ALA A 127 -3.02 15.30 -8.35
C ALA A 127 -4.28 16.15 -8.57
N ASP A 128 -4.19 17.20 -9.39
CA ASP A 128 -5.32 18.07 -9.77
C ASP A 128 -6.44 17.32 -10.50
N ARG A 129 -6.08 16.25 -11.23
CA ARG A 129 -7.00 15.54 -12.14
C ARG A 129 -7.33 14.13 -11.71
N SER A 130 -6.58 13.58 -10.77
CA SER A 130 -6.77 12.21 -10.29
C SER A 130 -8.09 12.08 -9.51
N PRO A 131 -8.98 11.12 -9.87
CA PRO A 131 -10.17 10.81 -9.09
C PRO A 131 -9.84 10.08 -7.78
N LEU A 132 -8.60 9.58 -7.64
CA LEU A 132 -8.10 8.91 -6.45
C LEU A 132 -7.12 9.80 -5.68
N PRO A 133 -7.06 9.71 -4.34
CA PRO A 133 -5.95 10.25 -3.57
C PRO A 133 -4.61 9.70 -4.07
N VAL A 134 -3.59 10.56 -4.13
CA VAL A 134 -2.28 10.24 -4.68
C VAL A 134 -1.26 10.00 -3.57
N VAL A 135 -0.53 8.90 -3.65
CA VAL A 135 0.68 8.61 -2.90
C VAL A 135 1.88 8.74 -3.85
N ILE A 136 2.80 9.64 -3.53
CA ILE A 136 4.07 9.78 -4.26
C ILE A 136 4.89 8.51 -4.06
N TYR A 137 5.59 8.04 -5.10
CA TYR A 137 6.51 6.92 -4.95
C TYR A 137 7.93 7.32 -5.34
N ASN A 138 8.79 7.46 -4.32
CA ASN A 138 10.22 7.70 -4.46
C ASN A 138 11.00 6.38 -4.36
N PHE A 139 11.73 6.05 -5.43
CA PHE A 139 12.58 4.85 -5.48
C PHE A 139 13.85 5.15 -6.28
N PRO A 140 14.84 5.85 -5.66
CA PRO A 140 16.01 6.35 -6.36
C PRO A 140 16.89 5.27 -7.01
N GLN A 141 16.94 4.08 -6.44
CA GLN A 141 17.69 2.95 -7.00
C GLN A 141 17.15 2.51 -8.38
N ALA A 142 15.84 2.69 -8.63
CA ALA A 142 15.22 2.36 -9.90
C ALA A 142 15.13 3.55 -10.86
N THR A 143 14.80 4.75 -10.34
CA THR A 143 14.59 5.94 -11.17
C THR A 143 15.89 6.68 -11.51
N GLY A 144 16.96 6.44 -10.73
CA GLY A 144 18.26 7.08 -10.92
C GLY A 144 18.35 8.53 -10.40
N TYR A 145 17.35 9.00 -9.65
CA TYR A 145 17.36 10.25 -8.91
C TYR A 145 16.46 10.15 -7.67
N ASP A 146 16.75 10.97 -6.67
CA ASP A 146 16.01 11.00 -5.40
C ASP A 146 15.17 12.28 -5.31
N ILE A 147 13.89 12.17 -4.97
CA ILE A 147 13.02 13.34 -4.79
C ILE A 147 13.50 14.09 -3.54
N PRO A 148 13.88 15.39 -3.63
CA PRO A 148 14.25 16.18 -2.46
C PRO A 148 13.09 16.25 -1.44
N ALA A 149 13.41 16.24 -0.15
CA ALA A 149 12.38 16.33 0.90
C ALA A 149 11.55 17.63 0.79
N GLU A 150 12.17 18.72 0.36
CA GLU A 150 11.52 20.01 0.14
C GLU A 150 10.44 19.94 -0.94
N VAL A 151 10.69 19.22 -2.03
CA VAL A 151 9.70 18.97 -3.09
C VAL A 151 8.52 18.17 -2.56
N VAL A 152 8.80 17.15 -1.73
CA VAL A 152 7.74 16.35 -1.09
C VAL A 152 6.91 17.22 -0.14
N MET A 153 7.55 18.06 0.68
CA MET A 153 6.85 18.96 1.60
C MET A 153 5.95 19.95 0.84
N GLU A 154 6.42 20.50 -0.28
CA GLU A 154 5.60 21.39 -1.13
C GLU A 154 4.42 20.65 -1.77
N LEU A 155 4.62 19.42 -2.26
CA LEU A 155 3.54 18.57 -2.80
C LEU A 155 2.54 18.14 -1.73
N ALA A 156 2.97 17.99 -0.48
CA ALA A 156 2.13 17.61 0.64
C ALA A 156 1.04 18.64 0.96
N GLU A 157 1.23 19.91 0.58
CA GLU A 157 0.20 20.96 0.69
C GLU A 157 -1.01 20.67 -0.21
N HIS A 158 -0.82 19.95 -1.30
CA HIS A 158 -1.91 19.65 -2.22
C HIS A 158 -2.92 18.68 -1.56
N PRO A 159 -4.24 19.01 -1.54
CA PRO A 159 -5.24 18.24 -0.79
C PRO A 159 -5.37 16.78 -1.24
N ASN A 160 -5.11 16.49 -2.51
CA ASN A 160 -5.21 15.16 -3.08
C ASN A 160 -3.89 14.35 -3.01
N VAL A 161 -2.78 14.95 -2.53
CA VAL A 161 -1.51 14.23 -2.27
C VAL A 161 -1.49 13.84 -0.80
N VAL A 162 -1.80 12.57 -0.49
CA VAL A 162 -2.06 12.12 0.88
C VAL A 162 -0.86 11.51 1.59
N GLY A 163 0.19 11.19 0.85
CA GLY A 163 1.40 10.59 1.43
C GLY A 163 2.46 10.28 0.41
N ILE A 164 3.53 9.64 0.90
CA ILE A 164 4.66 9.17 0.08
C ILE A 164 5.07 7.75 0.51
N LYS A 165 5.44 6.91 -0.47
CA LYS A 165 6.28 5.73 -0.26
C LYS A 165 7.74 6.14 -0.47
N GLU A 166 8.52 6.13 0.61
CA GLU A 166 9.94 6.51 0.60
C GLU A 166 10.84 5.27 0.63
N SER A 167 11.54 5.02 -0.47
CA SER A 167 12.35 3.80 -0.65
C SER A 167 13.86 4.06 -0.77
N SER A 168 14.34 5.28 -0.46
CA SER A 168 15.78 5.55 -0.43
C SER A 168 16.51 4.81 0.71
N GLY A 169 15.79 4.50 1.79
CA GLY A 169 16.36 3.92 3.02
C GLY A 169 16.93 4.94 3.99
N SER A 170 16.80 6.25 3.73
CA SER A 170 17.26 7.31 4.64
C SER A 170 16.20 7.61 5.70
N VAL A 171 16.54 7.31 6.97
CA VAL A 171 15.71 7.63 8.13
C VAL A 171 15.67 9.14 8.37
N GLU A 172 16.80 9.83 8.14
CA GLU A 172 16.92 11.29 8.27
C GLU A 172 15.99 12.02 7.29
N LYS A 173 15.86 11.50 6.07
CA LYS A 173 14.94 12.04 5.08
C LYS A 173 13.48 11.82 5.49
N VAL A 174 13.16 10.63 6.03
CA VAL A 174 11.84 10.34 6.60
C VAL A 174 11.52 11.33 7.70
N GLN A 175 12.44 11.53 8.66
CA GLN A 175 12.28 12.48 9.76
C GLN A 175 12.04 13.90 9.24
N LYS A 176 12.84 14.38 8.30
CA LYS A 176 12.71 15.71 7.69
C LYS A 176 11.33 15.93 7.04
N MET A 177 10.82 14.93 6.32
CA MET A 177 9.49 15.00 5.71
C MET A 177 8.38 15.01 6.76
N VAL A 178 8.47 14.15 7.79
CA VAL A 178 7.50 14.11 8.89
C VAL A 178 7.45 15.44 9.64
N GLU A 179 8.60 15.99 9.99
CA GLU A 179 8.68 17.27 10.70
C GLU A 179 8.17 18.43 9.83
N GLY A 180 8.60 18.50 8.58
CA GLY A 180 8.24 19.56 7.64
C GLY A 180 6.76 19.57 7.22
N THR A 181 6.06 18.45 7.37
CA THR A 181 4.62 18.31 7.04
C THR A 181 3.70 18.23 8.27
N ARG A 182 4.23 18.41 9.49
CA ARG A 182 3.49 18.27 10.76
C ARG A 182 2.28 19.21 10.88
N HIS A 183 2.34 20.36 10.22
CA HIS A 183 1.26 21.36 10.21
C HIS A 183 0.05 20.94 9.37
N ILE A 184 0.20 19.97 8.46
CA ILE A 184 -0.86 19.51 7.59
C ILE A 184 -1.84 18.64 8.39
N LYS A 185 -3.11 19.05 8.39
CA LYS A 185 -4.18 18.39 9.12
C LYS A 185 -5.28 17.97 8.15
N ARG A 186 -5.63 16.70 8.17
CA ARG A 186 -6.66 16.08 7.34
C ARG A 186 -7.50 15.13 8.18
N LYS A 187 -8.70 14.78 7.68
CA LYS A 187 -9.56 13.82 8.34
C LYS A 187 -9.57 12.50 7.55
N ALA A 188 -9.52 11.39 8.28
CA ALA A 188 -9.71 10.06 7.75
C ALA A 188 -10.86 9.37 8.46
N THR A 189 -11.70 8.65 7.73
CA THR A 189 -12.72 7.77 8.31
C THR A 189 -12.06 6.48 8.77
N VAL A 190 -12.35 6.05 9.97
CA VAL A 190 -11.80 4.84 10.60
C VAL A 190 -12.88 4.09 11.35
N THR A 191 -12.67 2.80 11.61
CA THR A 191 -13.51 2.01 12.53
C THR A 191 -13.29 2.43 13.99
N GLU A 192 -14.07 1.89 14.91
CA GLU A 192 -13.87 2.10 16.36
C GLU A 192 -12.46 1.66 16.82
N THR A 193 -11.87 0.66 16.17
CA THR A 193 -10.51 0.14 16.43
C THR A 193 -9.42 0.82 15.61
N PHE A 194 -9.72 1.96 14.97
CA PHE A 194 -8.81 2.76 14.15
C PHE A 194 -8.26 2.04 12.90
N VAL A 195 -9.00 1.09 12.33
CA VAL A 195 -8.72 0.53 11.00
C VAL A 195 -9.25 1.48 9.93
N ALA A 196 -8.55 1.59 8.80
CA ALA A 196 -8.96 2.44 7.68
C ALA A 196 -10.34 2.05 7.14
N VAL A 197 -11.18 3.04 6.85
CA VAL A 197 -12.45 2.87 6.14
C VAL A 197 -12.42 3.68 4.87
N THR A 198 -12.58 3.03 3.73
CA THR A 198 -12.57 3.64 2.40
C THR A 198 -14.00 3.90 1.91
N GLY A 199 -14.13 4.75 0.89
CA GLY A 199 -15.43 4.98 0.24
C GLY A 199 -16.02 3.70 -0.35
N ARG A 200 -15.17 2.80 -0.87
CA ARG A 200 -15.56 1.49 -1.37
C ARG A 200 -16.13 0.60 -0.26
N MET A 201 -15.45 0.51 0.88
CA MET A 201 -15.90 -0.27 2.04
C MET A 201 -17.26 0.21 2.54
N MET A 202 -17.48 1.52 2.58
CA MET A 202 -18.78 2.11 2.96
C MET A 202 -19.88 1.77 1.97
N LYS A 203 -19.61 1.83 0.65
CA LYS A 203 -20.60 1.45 -0.38
C LYS A 203 -20.97 -0.02 -0.25
N THR A 204 -20.00 -0.92 -0.05
CA THR A 204 -20.26 -2.36 0.15
C THR A 204 -21.12 -2.61 1.40
N ALA A 205 -20.79 -1.93 2.53
CA ALA A 205 -21.58 -2.07 3.76
C ALA A 205 -23.05 -1.61 3.59
N ILE A 206 -23.27 -0.54 2.83
CA ILE A 206 -24.64 -0.06 2.53
C ILE A 206 -25.39 -1.08 1.66
N SER A 207 -24.76 -1.61 0.59
CA SER A 207 -25.38 -2.61 -0.29
C SER A 207 -25.75 -3.89 0.48
N SER A 208 -24.82 -4.42 1.29
CA SER A 208 -25.08 -5.64 2.07
C SER A 208 -26.17 -5.44 3.13
N ALA A 209 -26.30 -4.24 3.70
CA ALA A 209 -27.41 -3.92 4.61
C ALA A 209 -28.74 -3.83 3.87
N ALA A 210 -28.76 -3.27 2.65
CA ALA A 210 -29.98 -3.20 1.83
C ALA A 210 -30.44 -4.59 1.37
N ASP A 211 -29.52 -5.49 1.04
CA ASP A 211 -29.82 -6.90 0.67
C ASP A 211 -30.29 -7.72 1.88
N ALA A 212 -29.79 -7.43 3.08
CA ALA A 212 -30.24 -8.07 4.32
C ALA A 212 -31.62 -7.56 4.79
N ASP A 213 -31.97 -6.35 4.42
CA ASP A 213 -33.25 -5.66 4.77
C ASP A 213 -34.39 -5.93 3.75
N GLY A 214 -34.36 -7.05 3.05
CA GLY A 214 -35.48 -7.54 2.23
C GLY A 214 -36.80 -7.71 3.01
N GLY A 215 -36.86 -7.31 4.25
CA GLY A 215 -38.01 -7.07 5.12
C GLY A 215 -37.72 -5.89 6.01
N ALA A 216 -38.10 -4.68 5.61
CA ALA A 216 -37.95 -3.48 6.42
C ALA A 216 -38.53 -3.65 7.81
N LEU A 217 -37.68 -3.90 8.81
CA LEU A 217 -38.05 -3.74 10.23
C LEU A 217 -38.24 -2.24 10.47
N VAL A 218 -39.49 -1.78 10.32
CA VAL A 218 -39.86 -0.43 10.76
C VAL A 218 -39.68 -0.37 12.27
N PRO A 219 -38.85 0.56 12.83
CA PRO A 219 -38.69 0.68 14.27
C PRO A 219 -40.08 0.82 14.94
N VAL A 220 -40.30 0.04 16.00
CA VAL A 220 -41.60 0.05 16.72
C VAL A 220 -42.03 1.46 17.12
N GLY A 221 -41.10 2.38 17.41
CA GLY A 221 -41.39 3.79 17.66
C GLY A 221 -42.01 4.56 16.51
N ALA A 222 -41.82 4.13 15.25
CA ALA A 222 -42.45 4.73 14.07
C ALA A 222 -43.90 4.27 13.91
N LEU A 223 -44.27 3.13 14.48
CA LEU A 223 -45.63 2.57 14.47
C LEU A 223 -46.49 3.09 15.64
N THR A 224 -45.87 3.57 16.71
CA THR A 224 -46.60 3.96 17.97
C THR A 224 -46.68 5.46 18.18
N GLY A 225 -46.08 6.28 17.30
CA GLY A 225 -46.15 7.76 17.42
C GLY A 225 -45.55 8.34 18.71
N THR A 226 -44.80 7.53 19.50
CA THR A 226 -44.13 7.99 20.71
C THR A 226 -42.83 8.70 20.33
N PRO A 227 -42.57 9.95 20.82
CA PRO A 227 -41.30 10.62 20.53
C PRO A 227 -40.18 9.80 21.19
N SER A 228 -39.24 9.33 20.38
CA SER A 228 -38.02 8.69 20.86
C SER A 228 -37.23 9.70 21.70
N VAL A 229 -37.05 9.41 22.99
CA VAL A 229 -36.10 10.12 23.85
C VAL A 229 -34.71 9.99 23.16
N PRO A 230 -34.02 11.09 22.84
CA PRO A 230 -32.71 10.99 22.26
C PRO A 230 -31.77 10.32 23.25
N THR A 231 -31.34 9.11 22.94
CA THR A 231 -30.23 8.45 23.61
C THR A 231 -29.01 9.37 23.44
N PRO A 232 -28.23 9.66 24.49
CA PRO A 232 -27.06 10.52 24.38
C PRO A 232 -26.12 9.87 23.34
N SER A 233 -26.01 10.51 22.15
CA SER A 233 -25.10 10.11 21.11
C SER A 233 -23.70 10.08 21.69
N SER A 234 -23.05 8.92 21.71
CA SER A 234 -21.62 8.85 21.95
C SER A 234 -20.95 9.74 20.91
N VAL A 235 -20.42 10.88 21.37
CA VAL A 235 -19.86 11.93 20.54
C VAL A 235 -18.86 11.32 19.55
N GLY A 236 -19.18 11.36 18.25
CA GLY A 236 -18.26 11.03 17.18
C GLY A 236 -18.41 9.68 16.46
N VAL A 237 -19.33 8.79 16.87
CA VAL A 237 -19.55 7.50 16.16
C VAL A 237 -20.70 7.64 15.17
N LYS A 238 -20.43 7.35 13.87
CA LYS A 238 -21.45 7.26 12.82
C LYS A 238 -21.66 5.80 12.45
N VAL A 239 -22.91 5.38 12.28
CA VAL A 239 -23.26 4.03 11.78
C VAL A 239 -23.77 4.13 10.37
N THR A 240 -23.16 3.42 9.43
CA THR A 240 -23.57 3.37 8.04
C THR A 240 -23.54 1.92 7.58
N GLY A 241 -24.68 1.37 7.18
CA GLY A 241 -24.80 -0.03 6.76
C GLY A 241 -24.27 -1.04 7.79
N GLY A 242 -24.49 -0.80 9.10
CA GLY A 242 -23.96 -1.63 10.18
C GLY A 242 -22.49 -1.37 10.56
N LEU A 243 -21.74 -0.63 9.74
CA LEU A 243 -20.35 -0.26 10.01
C LEU A 243 -20.28 0.97 10.92
N LYS A 244 -19.73 0.80 12.12
CA LYS A 244 -19.49 1.89 13.07
C LYS A 244 -18.20 2.60 12.73
N THR A 245 -18.28 3.89 12.42
CA THR A 245 -17.16 4.72 12.00
C THR A 245 -17.01 5.97 12.82
N ARG A 246 -15.79 6.50 12.88
CA ARG A 246 -15.44 7.81 13.44
C ARG A 246 -14.42 8.53 12.57
N GLU A 247 -14.26 9.82 12.78
CA GLU A 247 -13.19 10.60 12.15
C GLU A 247 -11.93 10.57 13.02
N LYS A 248 -10.77 10.40 12.35
CA LYS A 248 -9.45 10.56 12.94
C LYS A 248 -8.71 11.67 12.22
N GLU A 249 -8.05 12.56 12.95
CA GLU A 249 -7.12 13.50 12.34
C GLU A 249 -5.86 12.75 11.90
N VAL A 250 -5.44 13.01 10.67
CA VAL A 250 -4.20 12.49 10.07
C VAL A 250 -3.45 13.64 9.41
N GLY A 251 -2.13 13.51 9.30
CA GLY A 251 -1.30 14.44 8.54
C GLY A 251 -1.03 13.96 7.12
N PHE A 252 0.05 14.48 6.53
CA PHE A 252 0.70 13.84 5.39
C PHE A 252 1.36 12.54 5.86
N GLN A 253 1.18 11.44 5.12
CA GLN A 253 1.53 10.10 5.60
C GLN A 253 2.80 9.58 4.91
N VAL A 254 3.87 9.42 5.67
CA VAL A 254 5.14 8.86 5.18
C VAL A 254 5.15 7.35 5.42
N LEU A 255 5.27 6.58 4.33
CA LEU A 255 5.33 5.12 4.31
C LEU A 255 6.74 4.68 3.91
N VAL A 256 7.32 3.76 4.68
CA VAL A 256 8.67 3.25 4.43
C VAL A 256 8.67 2.19 3.32
N GLY A 257 9.62 2.27 2.39
CA GLY A 257 9.82 1.25 1.34
C GLY A 257 10.92 0.23 1.66
N ALA A 258 11.77 0.50 2.66
CA ALA A 258 12.94 -0.30 3.00
C ALA A 258 12.71 -1.09 4.30
N ALA A 259 12.48 -2.41 4.19
CA ALA A 259 12.15 -3.26 5.35
C ALA A 259 13.26 -3.31 6.42
N HIS A 260 14.52 -3.20 6.04
CA HIS A 260 15.66 -3.16 6.99
C HIS A 260 15.75 -1.84 7.79
N LYS A 261 14.91 -0.86 7.48
CA LYS A 261 14.80 0.45 8.15
C LYS A 261 13.40 0.71 8.72
N LEU A 262 12.55 -0.32 8.84
CA LEU A 262 11.16 -0.13 9.25
C LEU A 262 11.07 0.47 10.67
N GLU A 263 11.61 -0.20 11.69
CA GLU A 263 11.54 0.27 13.09
C GLU A 263 12.12 1.68 13.26
N PRO A 264 13.35 1.99 12.84
CA PRO A 264 13.90 3.33 13.04
C PRO A 264 13.12 4.42 12.28
N SER A 265 12.48 4.09 11.15
CA SER A 265 11.63 5.05 10.43
C SER A 265 10.29 5.27 11.12
N LEU A 266 9.70 4.23 11.73
CA LEU A 266 8.51 4.36 12.57
C LEU A 266 8.81 5.23 13.80
N ALA A 267 9.99 5.07 14.41
CA ALA A 267 10.42 5.85 15.58
C ALA A 267 10.52 7.36 15.29
N VAL A 268 10.85 7.76 14.05
CA VAL A 268 10.88 9.18 13.64
C VAL A 268 9.56 9.67 13.02
N GLY A 269 8.49 8.87 13.06
CA GLY A 269 7.13 9.29 12.73
C GLY A 269 6.56 8.80 11.40
N ALA A 270 7.21 7.83 10.73
CA ALA A 270 6.53 7.10 9.66
C ALA A 270 5.29 6.38 10.23
N VAL A 271 4.21 6.29 9.43
CA VAL A 271 2.92 5.76 9.90
C VAL A 271 2.68 4.31 9.51
N GLY A 272 3.54 3.76 8.69
CA GLY A 272 3.43 2.41 8.14
C GLY A 272 4.46 2.16 7.05
N ALA A 273 4.26 1.11 6.25
CA ALA A 273 5.23 0.75 5.23
C ALA A 273 4.61 0.00 4.05
N ILE A 274 5.24 0.15 2.87
CA ILE A 274 4.98 -0.64 1.66
C ILE A 274 6.24 -1.45 1.37
N LEU A 275 6.26 -2.72 1.76
CA LEU A 275 7.47 -3.55 1.85
C LEU A 275 7.42 -4.76 0.94
N ALA A 276 8.40 -4.88 0.03
CA ALA A 276 8.55 -6.08 -0.81
C ALA A 276 8.86 -7.35 0.03
N LEU A 277 9.49 -7.23 1.20
CA LEU A 277 9.66 -8.36 2.11
C LEU A 277 8.31 -8.91 2.60
N ALA A 278 7.28 -8.07 2.70
CA ALA A 278 5.94 -8.52 3.11
C ALA A 278 5.25 -9.40 2.05
N ASP A 279 5.77 -9.50 0.83
CA ASP A 279 5.28 -10.43 -0.17
C ASP A 279 5.61 -11.90 0.21
N CYS A 280 6.74 -12.13 0.85
CA CYS A 280 7.17 -13.46 1.29
C CYS A 280 7.12 -13.68 2.81
N ALA A 281 7.13 -12.62 3.62
CA ALA A 281 7.13 -12.68 5.08
C ALA A 281 6.19 -11.62 5.70
N PRO A 282 4.88 -11.66 5.40
CA PRO A 282 3.93 -10.63 5.83
C PRO A 282 3.82 -10.52 7.35
N THR A 283 3.77 -11.65 8.05
CA THR A 283 3.66 -11.71 9.52
C THR A 283 4.89 -11.10 10.19
N ALA A 284 6.10 -11.42 9.72
CA ALA A 284 7.33 -10.87 10.28
C ALA A 284 7.41 -9.34 10.15
N CYS A 285 6.97 -8.79 9.01
CA CYS A 285 6.87 -7.35 8.83
C CYS A 285 5.80 -6.72 9.74
N TYR A 286 4.65 -7.38 9.87
CA TYR A 286 3.57 -6.92 10.73
C TYR A 286 3.96 -6.93 12.21
N GLU A 287 4.69 -7.94 12.69
CA GLU A 287 5.14 -8.03 14.08
C GLU A 287 5.99 -6.82 14.51
N ILE A 288 6.86 -6.30 13.63
CA ILE A 288 7.64 -5.08 13.91
C ILE A 288 6.69 -3.89 14.09
N TYR A 289 5.76 -3.72 13.16
CA TYR A 289 4.78 -2.64 13.20
C TYR A 289 3.87 -2.74 14.44
N ALA A 290 3.39 -3.94 14.77
CA ALA A 290 2.52 -4.17 15.92
C ALA A 290 3.23 -3.85 17.23
N ALA A 291 4.45 -4.35 17.44
CA ALA A 291 5.25 -4.06 18.64
C ALA A 291 5.50 -2.55 18.81
N TRP A 292 5.86 -1.85 17.71
CA TRP A 292 6.03 -0.40 17.73
C TRP A 292 4.71 0.32 18.07
N ARG A 293 3.59 -0.05 17.43
CA ARG A 293 2.28 0.54 17.67
C ARG A 293 1.83 0.37 19.12
N ASP A 294 2.11 -0.78 19.72
CA ASP A 294 1.74 -1.12 21.08
C ASP A 294 2.72 -0.51 22.12
N GLY A 295 3.75 0.23 21.64
CA GLY A 295 4.71 0.94 22.48
C GLY A 295 5.88 0.09 23.00
N ASP A 296 5.96 -1.19 22.58
CA ASP A 296 7.08 -2.07 22.95
C ASP A 296 8.27 -1.89 21.99
N VAL A 297 9.05 -0.84 22.27
CA VAL A 297 10.23 -0.48 21.47
C VAL A 297 11.31 -1.57 21.48
N ALA A 298 11.48 -2.27 22.61
CA ALA A 298 12.47 -3.33 22.73
C ALA A 298 12.10 -4.52 21.82
N LEU A 299 10.87 -4.96 21.86
CA LEU A 299 10.36 -6.02 21.00
C LEU A 299 10.40 -5.60 19.52
N ALA A 300 10.04 -4.35 19.20
CA ALA A 300 10.10 -3.85 17.82
C ALA A 300 11.51 -3.94 17.24
N ARG A 301 12.54 -3.59 18.03
CA ARG A 301 13.96 -3.70 17.64
C ARG A 301 14.39 -5.16 17.46
N GLU A 302 14.06 -6.03 18.41
CA GLU A 302 14.35 -7.47 18.30
C GLU A 302 13.76 -8.05 16.99
N LYS A 303 12.50 -7.74 16.72
CA LYS A 303 11.83 -8.19 15.48
C LYS A 303 12.46 -7.59 14.22
N GLN A 304 12.90 -6.32 14.28
CA GLN A 304 13.62 -5.66 13.20
C GLN A 304 14.97 -6.33 12.91
N GLU A 305 15.75 -6.64 13.92
CA GLU A 305 17.05 -7.29 13.78
C GLU A 305 16.91 -8.66 13.13
N ARG A 306 15.88 -9.43 13.48
CA ARG A 306 15.58 -10.74 12.90
C ARG A 306 15.41 -10.68 11.38
N VAL A 307 14.77 -9.62 10.84
CA VAL A 307 14.49 -9.52 9.40
C VAL A 307 15.52 -8.69 8.62
N ALA A 308 16.36 -7.92 9.30
CA ALA A 308 17.20 -6.91 8.65
C ALA A 308 18.13 -7.49 7.57
N LYS A 309 18.81 -8.60 7.87
CA LYS A 309 19.72 -9.27 6.94
C LYS A 309 18.98 -9.85 5.73
N ALA A 310 17.85 -10.53 5.97
CA ALA A 310 17.02 -11.08 4.90
C ALA A 310 16.45 -9.96 4.00
N ALA A 311 15.96 -8.88 4.60
CA ALA A 311 15.45 -7.72 3.87
C ALA A 311 16.52 -7.07 2.96
N ALA A 312 17.72 -6.83 3.49
CA ALA A 312 18.82 -6.24 2.74
C ALA A 312 19.24 -7.13 1.56
N ARG A 313 19.41 -8.43 1.81
CA ARG A 313 19.89 -9.35 0.79
C ARG A 313 18.82 -9.73 -0.22
N ILE A 314 17.65 -10.20 0.23
CA ILE A 314 16.59 -10.72 -0.66
C ILE A 314 15.98 -9.57 -1.48
N VAL A 315 15.63 -8.46 -0.82
CA VAL A 315 14.96 -7.33 -1.49
C VAL A 315 15.96 -6.36 -2.09
N GLY A 316 17.01 -6.00 -1.33
CA GLY A 316 17.96 -4.98 -1.75
C GLY A 316 18.90 -5.43 -2.87
N GLU A 317 19.45 -6.64 -2.77
CA GLU A 317 20.47 -7.13 -3.69
C GLU A 317 19.93 -8.14 -4.71
N LEU A 318 19.17 -9.16 -4.27
CA LEU A 318 18.59 -10.17 -5.17
C LEU A 318 17.33 -9.66 -5.87
N SER A 319 16.75 -8.58 -5.38
CA SER A 319 15.64 -7.84 -5.99
C SER A 319 14.40 -8.74 -6.27
N ILE A 320 13.67 -8.49 -7.35
CA ILE A 320 12.44 -9.21 -7.71
C ILE A 320 12.63 -10.72 -7.80
N PRO A 321 13.69 -11.27 -8.45
CA PRO A 321 13.92 -12.71 -8.45
C PRO A 321 14.11 -13.30 -7.04
N GLY A 322 14.77 -12.56 -6.14
CA GLY A 322 14.91 -12.92 -4.73
C GLY A 322 13.58 -13.00 -4.00
N VAL A 323 12.76 -11.97 -4.15
CA VAL A 323 11.41 -11.92 -3.55
C VAL A 323 10.52 -13.04 -4.07
N LYS A 324 10.49 -13.27 -5.38
CA LYS A 324 9.68 -14.34 -5.98
C LYS A 324 10.08 -15.73 -5.48
N TYR A 325 11.37 -16.01 -5.42
CA TYR A 325 11.84 -17.28 -4.87
C TYR A 325 11.52 -17.41 -3.37
N ALA A 326 11.69 -16.34 -2.61
CA ALA A 326 11.32 -16.30 -1.20
C ALA A 326 9.82 -16.55 -0.97
N MET A 327 8.96 -16.07 -1.88
CA MET A 327 7.52 -16.36 -1.87
C MET A 327 7.25 -17.86 -2.08
N ASP A 328 7.87 -18.47 -3.10
CA ASP A 328 7.73 -19.92 -3.35
C ASP A 328 8.15 -20.73 -2.13
N TYR A 329 9.25 -20.36 -1.46
CA TYR A 329 9.74 -21.01 -0.26
C TYR A 329 8.80 -20.88 0.94
N ASN A 330 8.13 -19.75 1.09
CA ASN A 330 7.21 -19.44 2.20
C ASN A 330 5.72 -19.72 1.88
N GLY A 331 5.41 -20.48 0.81
CA GLY A 331 4.06 -20.97 0.56
C GLY A 331 3.14 -20.01 -0.21
N PHE A 332 3.68 -18.95 -0.78
CA PHE A 332 3.05 -18.14 -1.81
C PHE A 332 3.47 -18.66 -3.20
N TYR A 333 2.96 -18.05 -4.25
CA TYR A 333 3.45 -18.32 -5.60
C TYR A 333 4.20 -17.07 -6.13
N GLY A 334 5.53 -17.13 -6.20
CA GLY A 334 6.35 -16.13 -6.86
C GLY A 334 6.49 -16.40 -8.36
N GLY A 335 6.87 -17.62 -8.72
CA GLY A 335 7.10 -18.03 -10.09
C GLY A 335 8.33 -17.38 -10.74
N PRO A 336 8.55 -17.60 -12.04
CA PRO A 336 9.65 -16.97 -12.75
C PRO A 336 9.44 -15.46 -12.91
N PRO A 337 10.52 -14.65 -12.88
CA PRO A 337 10.44 -13.26 -13.30
C PRO A 337 10.31 -13.19 -14.83
N ARG A 338 9.82 -12.04 -15.35
CA ARG A 338 9.79 -11.76 -16.78
C ARG A 338 11.13 -11.16 -17.25
N LEU A 339 11.61 -11.51 -18.43
CA LEU A 339 12.81 -10.87 -19.01
C LEU A 339 12.66 -9.34 -19.05
N PRO A 340 13.75 -8.60 -18.80
CA PRO A 340 15.17 -9.02 -18.73
C PRO A 340 15.62 -9.59 -17.37
N LEU A 341 14.72 -9.74 -16.39
CA LEU A 341 15.08 -10.32 -15.10
C LEU A 341 15.25 -11.85 -15.24
N LEU A 342 16.35 -12.36 -14.65
CA LEU A 342 16.66 -13.79 -14.68
C LEU A 342 16.30 -14.47 -13.35
N PRO A 343 15.86 -15.73 -13.34
CA PRO A 343 15.68 -16.52 -12.13
C PRO A 343 16.99 -16.65 -11.34
N LEU A 344 16.88 -16.88 -10.02
CA LEU A 344 18.04 -17.13 -9.18
C LEU A 344 18.76 -18.42 -9.58
N THR A 345 20.10 -18.42 -9.45
CA THR A 345 20.94 -19.62 -9.49
C THR A 345 20.73 -20.49 -8.26
N ALA A 346 21.14 -21.76 -8.32
CA ALA A 346 20.91 -22.73 -7.24
C ALA A 346 21.56 -22.31 -5.91
N ASP A 347 22.77 -21.77 -5.96
CA ASP A 347 23.48 -21.23 -4.80
C ASP A 347 22.74 -20.09 -4.12
N LYS A 348 22.20 -19.14 -4.90
CA LYS A 348 21.39 -18.02 -4.37
C LYS A 348 20.06 -18.48 -3.79
N LYS A 349 19.46 -19.53 -4.34
CA LYS A 349 18.25 -20.13 -3.77
C LYS A 349 18.52 -20.68 -2.37
N ILE A 350 19.61 -21.46 -2.20
CA ILE A 350 20.03 -21.99 -0.90
C ILE A 350 20.29 -20.83 0.09
N GLU A 351 20.92 -19.76 -0.36
CA GLU A 351 21.16 -18.57 0.47
C GLU A 351 19.83 -17.95 0.96
N VAL A 352 18.84 -17.80 0.07
CA VAL A 352 17.50 -17.29 0.43
C VAL A 352 16.81 -18.20 1.46
N GLU A 353 16.87 -19.53 1.29
CA GLU A 353 16.31 -20.49 2.25
C GLU A 353 16.93 -20.36 3.64
N GLN A 354 18.28 -20.21 3.71
CA GLN A 354 18.99 -19.98 4.97
C GLN A 354 18.59 -18.67 5.64
N LEU A 355 18.41 -17.59 4.86
CA LEU A 355 18.00 -16.29 5.38
C LEU A 355 16.56 -16.32 5.93
N LEU A 356 15.70 -17.17 5.37
CA LEU A 356 14.29 -17.29 5.76
C LEU A 356 14.04 -18.36 6.82
N ALA A 357 15.02 -19.15 7.21
CA ALA A 357 14.82 -20.28 8.13
C ALA A 357 14.10 -19.91 9.43
N ASN A 358 14.34 -18.69 9.94
CA ASN A 358 13.74 -18.14 11.16
C ASN A 358 12.68 -17.07 10.91
N ILE A 359 12.27 -16.86 9.63
CA ILE A 359 11.36 -15.78 9.21
C ILE A 359 10.15 -16.38 8.46
N ARG A 360 9.78 -17.61 8.78
CA ARG A 360 8.61 -18.29 8.19
C ARG A 360 7.31 -17.67 8.70
N LEU A 361 6.24 -17.92 7.94
CA LEU A 361 4.83 -17.58 8.26
C LEU A 361 4.45 -18.10 9.65
#